data_f2cb6a54321a9702920f41b3c679df15
#
_entry.id   f2cb6a54321a9702920f41b3c679df15
#
_cell.length_a   1.000
_cell.length_b   1.000
_cell.length_c   1.000
_cell.angle_alpha   90.00
_cell.angle_beta   90.00
_cell.angle_gamma   90.00
#
_symmetry.space_group_name_H-M   'P 1'
#
loop_
_entity.id
_entity.type
_entity.pdbx_description
1 polymer ?
#
loop_
_entity_poly.entity_id
_entity_poly.type
_entity_poly.pdbx_seq_one_letter_code
_entity_poly.pdbx_strand_id
1 'polypeptide(L)'
;MDTVPYRERAIIIPIYNVTLLPGVSTMIYFAKPPKHLEDEITKKDTLFVLAPIRRDATREDISSEDFYRYGVSFYNGQLATNEKGTFLSAKLMNRVRLEDLHQENGQWYGETMRDQEQADLDEQGELQILTYIKQSVKEVVSRFKNGDVYIKMMDNVQDLNTMIAYLSQFLPLSAQEKYELLESESQKKRGLYFMDLLLKQKETFELNLELREKIADKTNRAYRKQILQEQMKAIQEELKDDQERGDEEEEDYKSRILQANLPKEVEKAALKEAKKLDTMGMGNAEENVIRNYLDFLLSLPWTRSRNEAGYDRQRKQK
;
A
#
# COMPACT_ATOMS: atom_id res chain seq x y z
N MET A 1 57.08 -8.84 1.65
CA MET A 1 56.92 -9.01 3.12
C MET A 1 55.64 -9.75 3.29
N ASP A 2 55.74 -11.05 3.56
CA ASP A 2 54.58 -11.87 3.89
C ASP A 2 54.06 -11.41 5.25
N THR A 3 53.01 -10.60 5.23
CA THR A 3 52.31 -10.25 6.45
C THR A 3 51.62 -11.54 6.94
N VAL A 4 52.12 -12.10 8.01
CA VAL A 4 51.44 -13.19 8.72
C VAL A 4 49.97 -12.75 8.94
N PRO A 5 48.99 -13.52 8.49
CA PRO A 5 47.60 -13.13 8.67
C PRO A 5 47.35 -12.96 10.17
N TYR A 6 46.94 -11.75 10.55
CA TYR A 6 46.66 -11.43 11.95
C TYR A 6 45.45 -12.23 12.41
N ARG A 7 45.65 -13.16 13.31
CA ARG A 7 44.58 -13.94 13.97
C ARG A 7 44.17 -13.22 15.23
N GLU A 8 42.88 -13.08 15.41
CA GLU A 8 42.32 -12.43 16.60
C GLU A 8 41.16 -13.26 17.14
N ARG A 9 41.18 -13.52 18.44
CA ARG A 9 40.08 -14.20 19.12
C ARG A 9 38.86 -13.26 19.17
N ALA A 10 37.71 -13.77 18.79
CA ALA A 10 36.47 -13.03 18.75
C ALA A 10 35.33 -13.74 19.48
N ILE A 11 34.40 -12.96 19.98
CA ILE A 11 33.09 -13.44 20.44
C ILE A 11 32.17 -13.52 19.21
N ILE A 12 31.64 -14.70 18.96
CA ILE A 12 30.82 -14.98 17.81
C ILE A 12 29.34 -14.88 18.20
N ILE A 13 28.61 -14.02 17.50
CA ILE A 13 27.17 -13.83 17.68
C ILE A 13 26.47 -14.44 16.47
N PRO A 14 25.78 -15.59 16.65
CA PRO A 14 25.04 -16.23 15.56
C PRO A 14 23.83 -15.38 15.17
N ILE A 15 23.68 -15.13 13.87
CA ILE A 15 22.52 -14.44 13.29
C ILE A 15 21.77 -15.35 12.32
N TYR A 16 20.43 -15.36 12.45
CA TYR A 16 19.55 -16.30 11.76
C TYR A 16 18.82 -15.59 10.64
N ASN A 17 18.82 -16.19 9.45
CA ASN A 17 18.12 -15.67 8.27
C ASN A 17 18.48 -14.21 7.88
N VAL A 18 19.63 -13.76 8.36
CA VAL A 18 20.14 -12.42 8.09
C VAL A 18 21.60 -12.52 7.76
N THR A 19 22.04 -11.82 6.73
CA THR A 19 23.43 -11.55 6.43
C THR A 19 23.62 -10.05 6.35
N LEU A 20 24.69 -9.57 6.98
CA LEU A 20 25.05 -8.17 7.03
C LEU A 20 26.34 -7.96 6.26
N LEU A 21 26.53 -6.76 5.72
CA LEU A 21 27.74 -6.38 4.99
C LEU A 21 28.56 -5.35 5.79
N PRO A 22 29.89 -5.34 5.65
CA PRO A 22 30.75 -4.38 6.35
C PRO A 22 30.59 -2.96 5.80
N GLY A 23 31.01 -1.96 6.59
CA GLY A 23 31.03 -0.55 6.17
C GLY A 23 29.84 0.29 6.60
N VAL A 24 28.81 -0.30 7.20
CA VAL A 24 27.59 0.39 7.61
C VAL A 24 27.31 0.23 9.11
N SER A 25 26.53 1.15 9.65
CA SER A 25 25.96 0.99 10.99
C SER A 25 24.64 0.26 10.88
N THR A 26 24.40 -0.66 11.80
CA THR A 26 23.17 -1.47 11.84
C THR A 26 22.59 -1.55 13.24
N MET A 27 21.32 -1.90 13.32
CA MET A 27 20.63 -2.23 14.57
C MET A 27 20.05 -3.63 14.45
N ILE A 28 20.43 -4.51 15.36
CA ILE A 28 20.01 -5.91 15.40
C ILE A 28 19.12 -6.12 16.61
N TYR A 29 17.99 -6.76 16.38
CA TYR A 29 17.06 -7.12 17.44
C TYR A 29 17.30 -8.55 17.91
N PHE A 30 17.36 -8.75 19.23
CA PHE A 30 17.37 -10.04 19.87
C PHE A 30 16.17 -10.18 20.82
N ALA A 31 15.30 -11.13 20.56
CA ALA A 31 14.25 -11.49 21.51
C ALA A 31 14.85 -11.99 22.86
N LYS A 32 15.96 -12.74 22.76
CA LYS A 32 16.79 -13.14 23.89
C LYS A 32 18.26 -12.94 23.46
N PRO A 33 18.99 -11.99 24.05
CA PRO A 33 20.39 -11.81 23.72
C PRO A 33 21.22 -13.04 24.14
N PRO A 34 22.37 -13.27 23.49
CA PRO A 34 23.34 -14.27 23.97
C PRO A 34 23.71 -14.02 25.42
N LYS A 35 23.90 -15.10 26.19
CA LYS A 35 24.36 -14.99 27.57
C LYS A 35 25.69 -14.22 27.62
N HIS A 36 25.87 -13.40 28.63
CA HIS A 36 27.06 -12.57 28.82
C HIS A 36 27.33 -11.49 27.76
N LEU A 37 26.48 -11.31 26.73
CA LEU A 37 26.69 -10.27 25.76
C LEU A 37 26.73 -8.86 26.39
N GLU A 38 25.89 -8.60 27.39
CA GLU A 38 25.83 -7.32 28.10
C GLU A 38 27.13 -7.02 28.84
N ASP A 39 27.74 -8.04 29.47
CA ASP A 39 28.99 -7.91 30.25
C ASP A 39 30.19 -7.73 29.28
N GLU A 40 30.22 -8.47 28.19
CA GLU A 40 31.33 -8.46 27.23
C GLU A 40 31.35 -7.20 26.36
N ILE A 41 30.19 -6.69 25.96
CA ILE A 41 30.12 -5.55 25.02
C ILE A 41 30.60 -4.24 25.64
N THR A 42 30.61 -4.16 26.97
CA THR A 42 31.13 -3.02 27.73
C THR A 42 32.66 -3.00 27.80
N LYS A 43 33.30 -4.16 27.56
CA LYS A 43 34.77 -4.28 27.59
C LYS A 43 35.36 -3.61 26.33
N LYS A 44 36.27 -2.69 26.54
CA LYS A 44 37.03 -2.06 25.45
C LYS A 44 37.89 -3.11 24.77
N ASP A 45 38.03 -2.97 23.45
CA ASP A 45 38.91 -3.80 22.62
C ASP A 45 38.47 -5.28 22.46
N THR A 46 37.24 -5.63 22.84
CA THR A 46 36.69 -6.94 22.51
C THR A 46 36.17 -6.97 21.09
N LEU A 47 36.68 -7.91 20.30
CA LEU A 47 36.21 -8.15 18.94
C LEU A 47 34.96 -9.03 18.97
N PHE A 48 33.91 -8.55 18.32
CA PHE A 48 32.68 -9.29 18.08
C PHE A 48 32.52 -9.58 16.59
N VAL A 49 31.93 -10.72 16.27
CA VAL A 49 31.59 -11.08 14.90
C VAL A 49 30.14 -11.51 14.82
N LEU A 50 29.40 -10.88 13.94
CA LEU A 50 28.07 -11.32 13.51
C LEU A 50 28.25 -12.40 12.46
N ALA A 51 27.90 -13.64 12.81
CA ALA A 51 28.15 -14.80 12.00
C ALA A 51 26.81 -15.40 11.50
N PRO A 52 26.53 -15.35 10.19
CA PRO A 52 25.32 -15.93 9.63
C PRO A 52 25.34 -17.44 9.69
N ILE A 53 24.17 -18.04 9.88
CA ILE A 53 23.96 -19.48 9.96
C ILE A 53 23.28 -20.00 8.71
N ARG A 54 23.70 -21.19 8.23
CA ARG A 54 23.24 -21.81 6.97
C ARG A 54 21.82 -22.36 7.00
N ARG A 55 21.25 -22.58 8.19
CA ARG A 55 19.92 -23.16 8.36
C ARG A 55 19.11 -22.44 9.43
N ASP A 56 17.81 -22.65 9.40
CA ASP A 56 16.91 -22.31 10.50
C ASP A 56 17.18 -23.24 11.69
N ALA A 57 18.27 -22.98 12.41
CA ALA A 57 18.58 -23.72 13.63
C ALA A 57 17.92 -23.04 14.83
N THR A 58 17.34 -23.83 15.72
CA THR A 58 16.97 -23.34 17.04
C THR A 58 18.27 -23.09 17.83
N ARG A 59 18.28 -22.09 18.73
CA ARG A 59 19.48 -21.68 19.47
C ARG A 59 20.15 -22.80 20.24
N GLU A 60 19.45 -23.90 20.55
CA GLU A 60 19.91 -25.00 21.38
C GLU A 60 20.70 -26.06 20.60
N ASP A 61 20.55 -26.08 19.27
CA ASP A 61 21.09 -27.14 18.41
C ASP A 61 22.16 -26.66 17.40
N ILE A 62 22.79 -25.50 17.63
CA ILE A 62 23.80 -24.99 16.71
C ILE A 62 25.13 -25.71 16.92
N SER A 63 25.70 -26.19 15.83
CA SER A 63 27.08 -26.72 15.75
C SER A 63 28.00 -25.76 14.98
N SER A 64 29.32 -25.96 15.06
CA SER A 64 30.28 -25.19 14.29
C SER A 64 30.09 -25.29 12.78
N GLU A 65 29.54 -26.41 12.29
CA GLU A 65 29.27 -26.67 10.86
C GLU A 65 28.09 -25.86 10.33
N ASP A 66 27.22 -25.36 11.19
CA ASP A 66 26.06 -24.56 10.79
C ASP A 66 26.44 -23.12 10.42
N PHE A 67 27.60 -22.67 10.79
CA PHE A 67 28.07 -21.33 10.47
C PHE A 67 28.53 -21.24 9.01
N TYR A 68 28.29 -20.10 8.41
CA TYR A 68 28.98 -19.74 7.17
C TYR A 68 30.45 -19.40 7.46
N ARG A 69 31.29 -19.49 6.44
CA ARG A 69 32.75 -19.26 6.54
C ARG A 69 33.11 -17.82 6.90
N TYR A 70 32.27 -16.86 6.49
CA TYR A 70 32.52 -15.44 6.70
C TYR A 70 31.48 -14.82 7.60
N GLY A 71 31.94 -13.90 8.46
CA GLY A 71 31.13 -13.02 9.27
C GLY A 71 31.57 -11.58 9.15
N VAL A 72 30.93 -10.68 9.88
CA VAL A 72 31.25 -9.26 9.90
C VAL A 72 31.60 -8.81 11.30
N SER A 73 32.79 -8.22 11.45
CA SER A 73 33.32 -7.79 12.73
C SER A 73 32.88 -6.40 13.14
N PHE A 74 32.82 -6.19 14.44
CA PHE A 74 32.64 -4.86 15.04
C PHE A 74 33.30 -4.79 16.42
N TYR A 75 33.54 -3.55 16.89
CA TYR A 75 33.93 -3.23 18.25
C TYR A 75 32.94 -2.23 18.85
N ASN A 76 32.93 -2.10 20.16
CA ASN A 76 32.18 -1.03 20.85
C ASN A 76 30.71 -0.94 20.45
N GLY A 77 29.98 -2.06 20.48
CA GLY A 77 28.54 -2.08 20.28
C GLY A 77 27.80 -1.44 21.46
N GLN A 78 26.60 -0.95 21.20
CA GLN A 78 25.69 -0.40 22.22
C GLN A 78 24.45 -1.28 22.33
N LEU A 79 24.11 -1.68 23.55
CA LEU A 79 22.91 -2.41 23.85
C LEU A 79 21.85 -1.47 24.45
N ALA A 80 20.63 -1.61 23.97
CA ALA A 80 19.45 -0.97 24.52
C ALA A 80 18.35 -2.02 24.72
N THR A 81 17.91 -2.21 25.94
CA THR A 81 16.86 -3.20 26.28
C THR A 81 15.56 -2.47 26.58
N ASN A 82 14.46 -2.94 26.02
CA ASN A 82 13.11 -2.49 26.30
C ASN A 82 12.15 -3.68 26.45
N GLU A 83 10.85 -3.42 26.64
CA GLU A 83 9.81 -4.45 26.80
C GLU A 83 9.73 -5.43 25.61
N LYS A 84 10.18 -5.04 24.43
CA LYS A 84 10.15 -5.86 23.21
C LYS A 84 11.38 -6.75 23.05
N GLY A 85 12.49 -6.45 23.72
CA GLY A 85 13.75 -7.18 23.64
C GLY A 85 14.98 -6.31 23.70
N THR A 86 16.11 -6.86 23.29
CA THR A 86 17.41 -6.18 23.29
C THR A 86 17.83 -5.79 21.89
N PHE A 87 18.25 -4.55 21.73
CA PHE A 87 18.74 -4.00 20.46
C PHE A 87 20.25 -3.78 20.58
N LEU A 88 21.00 -4.35 19.65
CA LEU A 88 22.44 -4.09 19.46
C LEU A 88 22.62 -3.10 18.33
N SER A 89 23.18 -1.94 18.64
CA SER A 89 23.63 -0.96 17.63
C SER A 89 25.14 -1.06 17.49
N ALA A 90 25.63 -1.27 16.27
CA ALA A 90 27.04 -1.40 16.01
C ALA A 90 27.41 -0.88 14.60
N LYS A 91 28.62 -0.33 14.49
CA LYS A 91 29.24 -0.03 13.19
C LYS A 91 30.00 -1.27 12.73
N LEU A 92 29.55 -1.86 11.64
CA LEU A 92 30.17 -3.03 11.03
C LEU A 92 31.44 -2.62 10.30
N MET A 93 32.55 -3.32 10.56
CA MET A 93 33.87 -2.90 10.11
C MET A 93 34.39 -3.73 8.95
N ASN A 94 34.72 -5.01 9.21
CA ASN A 94 35.45 -5.81 8.24
C ASN A 94 34.74 -7.17 8.04
N ARG A 95 34.85 -7.71 6.82
CA ARG A 95 34.65 -9.13 6.56
C ARG A 95 35.80 -9.89 7.22
N VAL A 96 35.44 -10.94 7.94
CA VAL A 96 36.41 -11.83 8.57
C VAL A 96 36.04 -13.28 8.29
N ARG A 97 37.07 -14.11 8.05
CA ARG A 97 36.92 -15.55 7.95
C ARG A 97 36.95 -16.15 9.35
N LEU A 98 36.04 -17.06 9.62
CA LEU A 98 35.88 -17.73 10.90
C LEU A 98 36.66 -19.04 10.90
N GLU A 99 37.46 -19.25 11.94
CA GLU A 99 38.24 -20.48 12.19
C GLU A 99 38.05 -20.91 13.66
N ASP A 100 38.28 -22.15 13.94
CA ASP A 100 38.30 -22.75 15.29
C ASP A 100 37.10 -22.42 16.18
N LEU A 101 35.89 -22.47 15.55
CA LEU A 101 34.64 -22.19 16.23
C LEU A 101 34.36 -23.22 17.34
N HIS A 102 34.17 -22.74 18.55
CA HIS A 102 33.84 -23.57 19.71
C HIS A 102 32.92 -22.82 20.68
N GLN A 103 32.25 -23.58 21.54
CA GLN A 103 31.34 -23.03 22.54
C GLN A 103 31.90 -23.21 23.94
N GLU A 104 31.96 -22.12 24.70
CA GLU A 104 32.31 -22.11 26.12
C GLU A 104 31.16 -21.49 26.92
N ASN A 105 30.64 -22.18 27.93
CA ASN A 105 29.56 -21.69 28.80
C ASN A 105 28.30 -21.15 28.07
N GLY A 106 28.02 -21.66 26.86
CA GLY A 106 26.89 -21.22 26.04
C GLY A 106 27.17 -20.00 25.19
N GLN A 107 28.41 -19.50 25.18
CA GLN A 107 28.88 -18.44 24.33
C GLN A 107 29.80 -19.01 23.24
N TRP A 108 29.62 -18.56 22.00
CA TRP A 108 30.47 -18.95 20.88
C TRP A 108 31.71 -18.06 20.80
N TYR A 109 32.84 -18.69 20.58
CA TYR A 109 34.17 -18.10 20.34
C TYR A 109 34.76 -18.66 19.06
N GLY A 110 35.67 -17.91 18.45
CA GLY A 110 36.42 -18.36 17.29
C GLY A 110 37.64 -17.50 17.05
N GLU A 111 38.52 -17.99 16.21
CA GLU A 111 39.60 -17.18 15.62
C GLU A 111 39.12 -16.55 14.34
N THR A 112 39.53 -15.31 14.11
CA THR A 112 39.18 -14.54 12.90
C THR A 112 40.42 -14.22 12.10
N MET A 113 40.30 -14.31 10.79
CA MET A 113 41.33 -13.87 9.86
C MET A 113 40.75 -12.83 8.91
N ARG A 114 41.48 -11.76 8.68
CA ARG A 114 41.15 -10.82 7.60
C ARG A 114 41.71 -11.36 6.30
N ASP A 115 40.81 -11.71 5.39
CA ASP A 115 41.17 -12.05 4.04
C ASP A 115 41.40 -10.75 3.24
N GLN A 116 42.49 -10.74 2.46
CA GLN A 116 42.71 -9.63 1.52
C GLN A 116 41.69 -9.73 0.39
N GLU A 117 40.99 -8.65 0.14
CA GLU A 117 40.19 -8.53 -1.06
C GLU A 117 41.08 -8.43 -2.29
N GLN A 118 40.66 -9.09 -3.38
CA GLN A 118 41.32 -8.94 -4.65
C GLN A 118 40.96 -7.56 -5.23
N ALA A 119 41.96 -6.68 -5.31
CA ALA A 119 41.82 -5.37 -5.96
C ALA A 119 41.88 -5.56 -7.49
N ASP A 120 40.90 -6.26 -8.04
CA ASP A 120 40.78 -6.61 -9.46
C ASP A 120 39.88 -5.63 -10.25
N LEU A 121 39.57 -4.50 -9.65
CA LEU A 121 38.79 -3.41 -10.22
C LEU A 121 39.63 -2.11 -10.15
N ASP A 122 39.82 -1.49 -11.30
CA ASP A 122 40.48 -0.18 -11.37
C ASP A 122 39.50 0.96 -11.02
N GLU A 123 40.04 2.14 -10.73
CA GLU A 123 39.25 3.31 -10.35
C GLU A 123 38.18 3.67 -11.40
N GLN A 124 38.49 3.49 -12.69
CA GLN A 124 37.58 3.79 -13.77
C GLN A 124 36.41 2.79 -13.81
N GLY A 125 36.70 1.51 -13.62
CA GLY A 125 35.66 0.45 -13.53
C GLY A 125 34.80 0.61 -12.30
N GLU A 126 35.38 0.95 -11.15
CA GLU A 126 34.64 1.24 -9.93
C GLU A 126 33.69 2.43 -10.13
N LEU A 127 34.18 3.52 -10.72
CA LEU A 127 33.35 4.70 -11.00
C LEU A 127 32.18 4.38 -11.97
N GLN A 128 32.43 3.53 -12.98
CA GLN A 128 31.40 3.11 -13.91
C GLN A 128 30.28 2.31 -13.20
N ILE A 129 30.66 1.35 -12.36
CA ILE A 129 29.70 0.55 -11.58
C ILE A 129 28.92 1.43 -10.61
N LEU A 130 29.61 2.31 -9.87
CA LEU A 130 28.97 3.26 -8.96
C LEU A 130 27.96 4.18 -9.67
N THR A 131 28.37 4.71 -10.82
CA THR A 131 27.49 5.59 -11.62
C THR A 131 26.23 4.85 -12.08
N TYR A 132 26.40 3.63 -12.57
CA TYR A 132 25.27 2.80 -12.96
C TYR A 132 24.32 2.52 -11.80
N ILE A 133 24.87 2.10 -10.64
CA ILE A 133 24.07 1.83 -9.44
C ILE A 133 23.30 3.09 -9.02
N LYS A 134 23.98 4.23 -8.90
CA LYS A 134 23.35 5.51 -8.51
C LYS A 134 22.21 5.89 -9.46
N GLN A 135 22.43 5.76 -10.77
CA GLN A 135 21.42 6.08 -11.77
C GLN A 135 20.21 5.13 -11.68
N SER A 136 20.45 3.82 -11.59
CA SER A 136 19.40 2.81 -11.49
C SER A 136 18.53 3.00 -10.25
N VAL A 137 19.13 3.30 -9.12
CA VAL A 137 18.40 3.57 -7.87
C VAL A 137 17.63 4.88 -7.98
N LYS A 138 18.23 5.94 -8.55
CA LYS A 138 17.58 7.23 -8.75
C LYS A 138 16.30 7.13 -9.58
N GLU A 139 16.29 6.33 -10.64
CA GLU A 139 15.12 6.09 -11.48
C GLU A 139 13.95 5.48 -10.70
N VAL A 140 14.23 4.59 -9.76
CA VAL A 140 13.21 3.97 -8.90
C VAL A 140 12.77 4.92 -7.79
N VAL A 141 13.74 5.49 -7.06
CA VAL A 141 13.50 6.30 -5.85
C VAL A 141 12.80 7.63 -6.18
N SER A 142 13.04 8.22 -7.37
CA SER A 142 12.35 9.43 -7.83
C SER A 142 10.83 9.29 -7.91
N ARG A 143 10.30 8.07 -7.97
CA ARG A 143 8.86 7.78 -7.97
C ARG A 143 8.23 7.78 -6.57
N PHE A 144 9.05 7.87 -5.52
CA PHE A 144 8.57 7.89 -4.13
C PHE A 144 8.51 9.32 -3.58
N LYS A 145 7.52 9.55 -2.72
CA LYS A 145 7.45 10.77 -1.93
C LYS A 145 8.69 10.83 -1.00
N ASN A 146 9.45 11.92 -1.04
CA ASN A 146 10.73 12.09 -0.33
C ASN A 146 11.94 11.31 -0.91
N GLY A 147 11.87 10.85 -2.16
CA GLY A 147 12.99 10.17 -2.83
C GLY A 147 14.29 10.97 -2.84
N ASP A 148 14.20 12.30 -2.90
CA ASP A 148 15.37 13.21 -2.91
C ASP A 148 16.28 13.08 -1.69
N VAL A 149 15.75 12.68 -0.53
CA VAL A 149 16.55 12.47 0.69
C VAL A 149 17.49 11.27 0.51
N TYR A 150 16.97 10.18 -0.04
CA TYR A 150 17.75 8.96 -0.32
C TYR A 150 18.80 9.20 -1.40
N ILE A 151 18.46 9.98 -2.43
CA ILE A 151 19.42 10.36 -3.49
C ILE A 151 20.59 11.14 -2.90
N LYS A 152 20.34 12.16 -2.08
CA LYS A 152 21.38 12.94 -1.41
C LYS A 152 22.27 12.08 -0.50
N MET A 153 21.71 11.09 0.20
CA MET A 153 22.50 10.17 1.02
C MET A 153 23.44 9.31 0.15
N MET A 154 22.96 8.80 -0.98
CA MET A 154 23.77 8.01 -1.90
C MET A 154 24.87 8.84 -2.58
N ASP A 155 24.60 10.10 -2.89
CA ASP A 155 25.60 10.97 -3.55
C ASP A 155 26.86 11.15 -2.70
N ASN A 156 26.72 11.07 -1.37
CA ASN A 156 27.85 11.16 -0.43
C ASN A 156 28.68 9.88 -0.35
N VAL A 157 28.20 8.74 -0.87
CA VAL A 157 28.96 7.48 -0.88
C VAL A 157 29.85 7.44 -2.11
N GLN A 158 31.15 7.25 -1.89
CA GLN A 158 32.15 7.32 -2.95
C GLN A 158 32.84 5.99 -3.27
N ASP A 159 32.73 4.99 -2.41
CA ASP A 159 33.27 3.67 -2.64
C ASP A 159 32.17 2.60 -2.88
N LEU A 160 32.51 1.61 -3.71
CA LEU A 160 31.59 0.59 -4.17
C LEU A 160 31.12 -0.33 -3.02
N ASN A 161 32.01 -0.71 -2.12
CA ASN A 161 31.68 -1.63 -1.04
C ASN A 161 30.69 -1.00 -0.05
N THR A 162 30.92 0.26 0.32
CA THR A 162 29.98 1.02 1.16
C THR A 162 28.64 1.23 0.45
N MET A 163 28.63 1.50 -0.86
CA MET A 163 27.39 1.62 -1.64
C MET A 163 26.59 0.32 -1.63
N ILE A 164 27.24 -0.81 -1.89
CA ILE A 164 26.61 -2.14 -1.87
C ILE A 164 26.05 -2.44 -0.47
N ALA A 165 26.85 -2.22 0.56
CA ALA A 165 26.43 -2.46 1.95
C ALA A 165 25.26 -1.58 2.37
N TYR A 166 25.27 -0.30 1.99
CA TYR A 166 24.20 0.66 2.28
C TYR A 166 22.91 0.26 1.59
N LEU A 167 22.93 0.03 0.28
CA LEU A 167 21.72 -0.32 -0.49
C LEU A 167 21.17 -1.68 -0.10
N SER A 168 22.02 -2.64 0.26
CA SER A 168 21.58 -3.98 0.70
C SER A 168 20.73 -3.97 1.98
N GLN A 169 20.71 -2.88 2.74
CA GLN A 169 19.83 -2.74 3.90
C GLN A 169 18.38 -2.42 3.50
N PHE A 170 18.18 -1.78 2.36
CA PHE A 170 16.87 -1.32 1.88
C PHE A 170 16.28 -2.21 0.79
N LEU A 171 17.13 -2.93 0.05
CA LEU A 171 16.70 -3.85 -0.98
C LEU A 171 16.19 -5.16 -0.36
N PRO A 172 15.10 -5.74 -0.88
CA PRO A 172 14.56 -7.02 -0.41
C PRO A 172 15.39 -8.21 -0.91
N LEU A 173 16.68 -8.21 -0.55
CA LEU A 173 17.60 -9.31 -0.84
C LEU A 173 17.49 -10.39 0.21
N SER A 174 17.53 -11.63 -0.21
CA SER A 174 17.58 -12.80 0.69
C SER A 174 18.90 -12.83 1.49
N ALA A 175 18.90 -13.56 2.61
CA ALA A 175 20.11 -13.78 3.39
C ALA A 175 21.22 -14.45 2.55
N GLN A 176 20.85 -15.36 1.65
CA GLN A 176 21.76 -16.04 0.74
C GLN A 176 22.38 -15.08 -0.28
N GLU A 177 21.60 -14.23 -0.94
CA GLU A 177 22.11 -13.24 -1.90
C GLU A 177 23.09 -12.25 -1.21
N LYS A 178 22.76 -11.83 0.00
CA LYS A 178 23.67 -10.99 0.82
C LYS A 178 24.93 -11.75 1.23
N TYR A 179 24.84 -13.05 1.49
CA TYR A 179 25.99 -13.84 1.82
C TYR A 179 26.93 -14.03 0.61
N GLU A 180 26.40 -14.23 -0.57
CA GLU A 180 27.20 -14.30 -1.81
C GLU A 180 27.96 -12.99 -2.06
N LEU A 181 27.36 -11.84 -1.74
CA LEU A 181 28.08 -10.55 -1.76
C LEU A 181 29.18 -10.49 -0.69
N LEU A 182 28.92 -11.00 0.51
CA LEU A 182 29.91 -11.03 1.60
C LEU A 182 31.06 -11.98 1.27
N GLU A 183 30.78 -13.16 0.76
CA GLU A 183 31.76 -14.21 0.46
C GLU A 183 32.68 -13.85 -0.72
N SER A 184 32.21 -13.03 -1.66
CA SER A 184 32.97 -12.68 -2.85
C SER A 184 34.29 -11.98 -2.48
N GLU A 185 35.42 -12.62 -2.84
CA GLU A 185 36.76 -12.06 -2.65
C GLU A 185 37.13 -11.02 -3.70
N SER A 186 36.53 -11.11 -4.91
CA SER A 186 36.73 -10.21 -6.03
C SER A 186 35.80 -9.00 -5.93
N GLN A 187 36.35 -7.81 -5.87
CA GLN A 187 35.59 -6.55 -5.87
C GLN A 187 34.80 -6.37 -7.16
N LYS A 188 35.37 -6.75 -8.31
CA LYS A 188 34.69 -6.72 -9.59
C LYS A 188 33.50 -7.67 -9.66
N LYS A 189 33.67 -8.93 -9.24
CA LYS A 189 32.58 -9.91 -9.22
C LYS A 189 31.47 -9.47 -8.29
N ARG A 190 31.80 -8.96 -7.11
CA ARG A 190 30.83 -8.42 -6.14
C ARG A 190 30.01 -7.29 -6.75
N GLY A 191 30.67 -6.33 -7.40
CA GLY A 191 30.00 -5.21 -8.05
C GLY A 191 29.06 -5.64 -9.16
N LEU A 192 29.53 -6.53 -10.06
CA LEU A 192 28.69 -7.06 -11.14
C LEU A 192 27.51 -7.86 -10.62
N TYR A 193 27.72 -8.73 -9.64
CA TYR A 193 26.64 -9.48 -9.02
C TYR A 193 25.60 -8.57 -8.35
N PHE A 194 26.05 -7.52 -7.68
CA PHE A 194 25.13 -6.54 -7.11
C PHE A 194 24.32 -5.78 -8.17
N MET A 195 24.94 -5.46 -9.31
CA MET A 195 24.21 -4.87 -10.45
C MET A 195 23.11 -5.79 -10.97
N ASP A 196 23.37 -7.09 -11.10
CA ASP A 196 22.37 -8.07 -11.50
C ASP A 196 21.22 -8.17 -10.49
N LEU A 197 21.51 -8.18 -9.20
CA LEU A 197 20.51 -8.14 -8.14
C LEU A 197 19.66 -6.87 -8.20
N LEU A 198 20.30 -5.72 -8.41
CA LEU A 198 19.62 -4.44 -8.52
C LEU A 198 18.69 -4.38 -9.73
N LEU A 199 19.13 -4.89 -10.87
CA LEU A 199 18.33 -4.98 -12.09
C LEU A 199 17.08 -5.86 -11.86
N LYS A 200 17.25 -7.03 -11.29
CA LYS A 200 16.16 -7.94 -10.92
C LYS A 200 15.14 -7.29 -9.97
N GLN A 201 15.62 -6.53 -8.99
CA GLN A 201 14.75 -5.80 -8.06
C GLN A 201 13.98 -4.67 -8.76
N LYS A 202 14.65 -3.96 -9.68
CA LYS A 202 14.02 -2.90 -10.50
C LYS A 202 12.90 -3.46 -11.37
N GLU A 203 13.14 -4.55 -12.10
CA GLU A 203 12.14 -5.23 -12.92
C GLU A 203 10.93 -5.71 -12.07
N THR A 204 11.21 -6.31 -10.93
CA THR A 204 10.17 -6.75 -9.99
C THR A 204 9.32 -5.57 -9.49
N PHE A 205 9.95 -4.45 -9.20
CA PHE A 205 9.28 -3.24 -8.77
C PHE A 205 8.39 -2.65 -9.87
N GLU A 206 8.90 -2.56 -11.10
CA GLU A 206 8.13 -2.07 -12.26
C GLU A 206 6.91 -2.95 -12.56
N LEU A 207 7.08 -4.28 -12.54
CA LEU A 207 5.99 -5.22 -12.69
C LEU A 207 4.91 -5.07 -11.59
N ASN A 208 5.34 -4.88 -10.35
CA ASN A 208 4.41 -4.66 -9.23
C ASN A 208 3.63 -3.36 -9.38
N LEU A 209 4.23 -2.29 -9.90
CA LEU A 209 3.54 -1.04 -10.20
C LEU A 209 2.46 -1.24 -11.27
N GLU A 210 2.80 -1.87 -12.39
CA GLU A 210 1.83 -2.17 -13.45
C GLU A 210 0.66 -3.03 -12.94
N LEU A 211 0.93 -4.02 -12.10
CA LEU A 211 -0.11 -4.84 -11.50
C LEU A 211 -1.04 -4.03 -10.59
N ARG A 212 -0.48 -3.14 -9.79
CA ARG A 212 -1.28 -2.24 -8.92
C ARG A 212 -2.16 -1.31 -9.73
N GLU A 213 -1.65 -0.72 -10.80
CA GLU A 213 -2.43 0.13 -11.70
C GLU A 213 -3.57 -0.65 -12.36
N LYS A 214 -3.29 -1.86 -12.90
CA LYS A 214 -4.31 -2.73 -13.49
C LYS A 214 -5.40 -3.15 -12.49
N ILE A 215 -5.02 -3.43 -11.23
CA ILE A 215 -5.98 -3.76 -10.17
C ILE A 215 -6.82 -2.53 -9.81
N ALA A 216 -6.20 -1.36 -9.64
CA ALA A 216 -6.90 -0.12 -9.35
C ALA A 216 -7.92 0.23 -10.44
N ASP A 217 -7.55 0.10 -11.72
CA ASP A 217 -8.43 0.32 -12.85
C ASP A 217 -9.62 -0.65 -12.88
N LYS A 218 -9.37 -1.94 -12.64
CA LYS A 218 -10.46 -2.94 -12.55
C LYS A 218 -11.41 -2.64 -11.40
N THR A 219 -10.88 -2.29 -10.24
CA THR A 219 -11.68 -1.96 -9.05
C THR A 219 -12.51 -0.71 -9.29
N ASN A 220 -11.92 0.34 -9.87
CA ASN A 220 -12.63 1.57 -10.22
C ASN A 220 -13.74 1.33 -11.25
N ARG A 221 -13.49 0.50 -12.28
CA ARG A 221 -14.51 0.12 -13.27
C ARG A 221 -15.65 -0.68 -12.64
N ALA A 222 -15.34 -1.64 -11.77
CA ALA A 222 -16.34 -2.44 -11.07
C ALA A 222 -17.20 -1.56 -10.14
N TYR A 223 -16.59 -0.68 -9.37
CA TYR A 223 -17.28 0.26 -8.48
C TYR A 223 -18.19 1.22 -9.26
N ARG A 224 -17.67 1.78 -10.36
CA ARG A 224 -18.47 2.65 -11.23
C ARG A 224 -19.66 1.93 -11.85
N LYS A 225 -19.47 0.66 -12.26
CA LYS A 225 -20.58 -0.17 -12.79
C LYS A 225 -21.64 -0.41 -11.73
N GLN A 226 -21.23 -0.71 -10.50
CA GLN A 226 -22.16 -0.91 -9.40
C GLN A 226 -22.99 0.35 -9.10
N ILE A 227 -22.35 1.52 -9.00
CA ILE A 227 -23.05 2.80 -8.80
C ILE A 227 -24.07 3.05 -9.92
N LEU A 228 -23.67 2.83 -11.18
CA LEU A 228 -24.57 3.03 -12.32
C LEU A 228 -25.75 2.06 -12.28
N GLN A 229 -25.55 0.81 -11.82
CA GLN A 229 -26.63 -0.14 -11.66
C GLN A 229 -27.59 0.25 -10.53
N GLU A 230 -27.07 0.74 -9.40
CA GLU A 230 -27.89 1.24 -8.28
C GLU A 230 -28.70 2.49 -8.69
N GLN A 231 -28.07 3.42 -9.40
CA GLN A 231 -28.77 4.60 -9.95
C GLN A 231 -29.88 4.20 -10.95
N MET A 232 -29.59 3.27 -11.85
CA MET A 232 -30.57 2.77 -12.81
C MET A 232 -31.73 2.07 -12.13
N LYS A 233 -31.48 1.31 -11.06
CA LYS A 233 -32.52 0.66 -10.28
C LYS A 233 -33.39 1.69 -9.54
N ALA A 234 -32.78 2.70 -8.93
CA ALA A 234 -33.51 3.78 -8.26
C ALA A 234 -34.42 4.56 -9.24
N ILE A 235 -33.90 4.89 -10.44
CA ILE A 235 -34.70 5.54 -11.49
C ILE A 235 -35.85 4.63 -11.94
N GLN A 236 -35.63 3.32 -12.11
CA GLN A 236 -36.71 2.39 -12.48
C GLN A 236 -37.78 2.25 -11.40
N GLU A 237 -37.41 2.30 -10.12
CA GLU A 237 -38.34 2.31 -9.01
C GLU A 237 -39.18 3.60 -8.98
N GLU A 238 -38.54 4.75 -9.19
CA GLU A 238 -39.22 6.05 -9.24
C GLU A 238 -40.18 6.15 -10.43
N LEU A 239 -39.82 5.62 -11.59
CA LEU A 239 -40.69 5.56 -12.78
C LEU A 239 -41.87 4.59 -12.59
N LYS A 240 -41.74 3.53 -11.80
CA LYS A 240 -42.84 2.63 -11.46
C LYS A 240 -43.84 3.28 -10.49
N ASP A 241 -43.32 3.97 -9.46
CA ASP A 241 -44.15 4.72 -8.52
C ASP A 241 -44.99 5.79 -9.23
N ASP A 242 -44.41 6.47 -10.24
CA ASP A 242 -45.15 7.45 -11.05
C ASP A 242 -46.17 6.79 -11.98
N GLN A 243 -45.93 5.57 -12.48
CA GLN A 243 -46.91 4.82 -13.26
C GLN A 243 -48.09 4.34 -12.40
N GLU A 244 -47.81 3.79 -11.21
CA GLU A 244 -48.91 3.32 -10.30
C GLU A 244 -49.77 4.50 -9.83
N ARG A 245 -49.19 5.68 -9.57
CA ARG A 245 -49.95 6.91 -9.24
C ARG A 245 -50.80 7.41 -10.42
N GLY A 246 -50.25 7.31 -11.64
CA GLY A 246 -50.97 7.70 -12.86
C GLY A 246 -52.24 6.86 -13.08
N ASP A 247 -52.10 5.54 -12.91
CA ASP A 247 -53.25 4.59 -13.14
C ASP A 247 -54.35 4.74 -12.07
N GLU A 248 -54.01 4.97 -10.79
CA GLU A 248 -54.98 5.23 -9.72
C GLU A 248 -55.73 6.58 -9.90
N GLU A 249 -55.05 7.63 -10.40
CA GLU A 249 -55.65 8.94 -10.65
C GLU A 249 -56.61 8.91 -11.88
N GLU A 250 -56.33 8.09 -12.89
CA GLU A 250 -57.17 7.99 -14.12
C GLU A 250 -58.51 7.32 -13.89
N GLU A 251 -58.60 6.25 -13.09
CA GLU A 251 -59.88 5.63 -12.68
C GLU A 251 -60.69 6.58 -11.78
N ASP A 252 -60.06 7.40 -10.99
CA ASP A 252 -60.70 8.34 -10.07
C ASP A 252 -61.45 9.45 -10.78
N TYR A 253 -60.95 10.05 -11.87
CA TYR A 253 -61.62 11.16 -12.58
C TYR A 253 -62.97 10.78 -13.19
N LYS A 254 -63.09 9.64 -13.83
CA LYS A 254 -64.40 9.16 -14.35
C LYS A 254 -65.41 8.93 -13.25
N SER A 255 -64.98 8.27 -12.17
CA SER A 255 -65.82 8.02 -11.01
C SER A 255 -66.23 9.31 -10.31
N ARG A 256 -65.34 10.27 -10.15
CA ARG A 256 -65.56 11.57 -9.53
C ARG A 256 -66.49 12.43 -10.36
N ILE A 257 -66.42 12.42 -11.72
CA ILE A 257 -67.35 13.14 -12.63
C ILE A 257 -68.74 12.60 -12.48
N LEU A 258 -68.94 11.27 -12.46
CA LEU A 258 -70.25 10.64 -12.33
C LEU A 258 -70.90 10.89 -10.96
N GLN A 259 -70.11 11.00 -9.90
CA GLN A 259 -70.58 11.28 -8.54
C GLN A 259 -70.88 12.75 -8.28
N ALA A 260 -70.30 13.68 -9.06
CA ALA A 260 -70.41 15.12 -8.83
C ALA A 260 -71.78 15.73 -9.23
N ASN A 261 -72.73 14.95 -9.75
CA ASN A 261 -74.07 15.40 -10.18
C ASN A 261 -74.04 16.64 -11.06
N LEU A 262 -73.16 16.61 -12.06
CA LEU A 262 -73.01 17.70 -13.03
C LEU A 262 -74.22 17.86 -13.94
N PRO A 263 -74.50 19.05 -14.44
CA PRO A 263 -75.48 19.22 -15.52
C PRO A 263 -75.06 18.38 -16.74
N LYS A 264 -76.01 17.75 -17.44
CA LYS A 264 -75.79 16.77 -18.52
C LYS A 264 -74.82 17.26 -19.62
N GLU A 265 -74.80 18.55 -19.93
CA GLU A 265 -73.89 19.13 -20.91
C GLU A 265 -72.46 19.25 -20.37
N VAL A 266 -72.29 19.59 -19.08
CA VAL A 266 -71.03 19.73 -18.41
C VAL A 266 -70.40 18.35 -18.15
N GLU A 267 -71.21 17.38 -17.71
CA GLU A 267 -70.82 15.98 -17.54
C GLU A 267 -70.28 15.39 -18.84
N LYS A 268 -70.94 15.61 -19.96
CA LYS A 268 -70.52 15.14 -21.27
C LYS A 268 -69.22 15.80 -21.72
N ALA A 269 -69.01 17.08 -21.42
CA ALA A 269 -67.78 17.79 -21.72
C ALA A 269 -66.62 17.32 -20.82
N ALA A 270 -66.87 17.10 -19.51
CA ALA A 270 -65.87 16.60 -18.59
C ALA A 270 -65.42 15.17 -18.93
N LEU A 271 -66.39 14.28 -19.25
CA LEU A 271 -66.02 12.91 -19.68
C LEU A 271 -65.28 12.88 -21.01
N LYS A 272 -65.49 13.84 -21.89
CA LYS A 272 -64.68 13.97 -23.12
C LYS A 272 -63.25 14.41 -22.86
N GLU A 273 -63.05 15.35 -21.94
CA GLU A 273 -61.69 15.76 -21.55
C GLU A 273 -60.98 14.67 -20.73
N ALA A 274 -61.66 13.96 -19.81
CA ALA A 274 -61.10 12.79 -19.11
C ALA A 274 -60.68 11.69 -20.11
N LYS A 275 -61.48 11.44 -21.14
CA LYS A 275 -61.10 10.49 -22.19
C LYS A 275 -59.89 10.89 -23.03
N LYS A 276 -59.59 12.20 -23.14
CA LYS A 276 -58.34 12.65 -23.76
C LYS A 276 -57.11 12.31 -22.93
N LEU A 277 -57.21 12.39 -21.60
CA LEU A 277 -56.16 11.92 -20.70
C LEU A 277 -55.79 10.46 -20.97
N ASP A 278 -56.80 9.56 -21.14
CA ASP A 278 -56.58 8.15 -21.45
C ASP A 278 -55.83 7.91 -22.79
N THR A 279 -55.86 8.87 -23.70
CA THR A 279 -55.23 8.71 -25.03
C THR A 279 -53.95 9.51 -25.21
N MET A 280 -53.58 10.35 -24.25
CA MET A 280 -52.35 11.15 -24.28
C MET A 280 -51.23 10.39 -23.60
N GLY A 281 -50.07 10.27 -24.27
CA GLY A 281 -48.88 9.70 -23.67
C GLY A 281 -48.33 10.58 -22.54
N MET A 282 -47.79 9.98 -21.51
CA MET A 282 -47.20 10.63 -20.34
C MET A 282 -46.17 11.72 -20.70
N GLY A 283 -46.26 12.84 -20.00
CA GLY A 283 -45.30 13.93 -20.11
C GLY A 283 -45.68 15.05 -21.07
N ASN A 284 -46.91 15.10 -21.56
CA ASN A 284 -47.37 16.20 -22.40
C ASN A 284 -47.81 17.40 -21.53
N ALA A 285 -47.36 18.60 -21.89
CA ALA A 285 -47.73 19.84 -21.20
C ALA A 285 -49.24 20.08 -21.13
N GLU A 286 -50.03 19.50 -22.07
CA GLU A 286 -51.50 19.57 -22.08
C GLU A 286 -52.15 18.70 -21.00
N GLU A 287 -51.48 17.66 -20.51
CA GLU A 287 -51.99 16.75 -19.45
C GLU A 287 -52.29 17.53 -18.16
N ASN A 288 -51.34 18.32 -17.70
CA ASN A 288 -51.50 19.17 -16.51
C ASN A 288 -52.60 20.20 -16.67
N VAL A 289 -52.81 20.71 -17.87
CA VAL A 289 -53.92 21.65 -18.14
C VAL A 289 -55.24 20.98 -18.06
N ILE A 290 -55.40 19.77 -18.56
CA ILE A 290 -56.65 18.99 -18.52
C ILE A 290 -56.92 18.56 -17.07
N ARG A 291 -55.94 18.07 -16.31
CA ARG A 291 -56.07 17.73 -14.89
C ARG A 291 -56.54 18.93 -14.05
N ASN A 292 -55.90 20.06 -14.20
CA ASN A 292 -56.30 21.31 -13.53
C ASN A 292 -57.72 21.75 -13.90
N TYR A 293 -58.11 21.60 -15.17
CA TYR A 293 -59.44 21.94 -15.62
C TYR A 293 -60.51 21.01 -14.97
N LEU A 294 -60.29 19.69 -14.94
CA LEU A 294 -61.17 18.71 -14.33
C LEU A 294 -61.30 18.92 -12.82
N ASP A 295 -60.17 19.16 -12.13
CA ASP A 295 -60.19 19.43 -10.68
C ASP A 295 -60.90 20.75 -10.37
N PHE A 296 -60.71 21.78 -11.16
CA PHE A 296 -61.45 23.02 -11.00
C PHE A 296 -62.98 22.80 -11.23
N LEU A 297 -63.33 22.05 -12.26
CA LEU A 297 -64.72 21.77 -12.60
C LEU A 297 -65.41 20.92 -11.53
N LEU A 298 -64.70 19.94 -10.91
CA LEU A 298 -65.21 19.12 -9.81
C LEU A 298 -65.27 19.89 -8.48
N SER A 299 -64.51 20.98 -8.32
CA SER A 299 -64.55 21.83 -7.11
C SER A 299 -65.74 22.80 -7.07
N LEU A 300 -66.45 22.99 -8.20
CA LEU A 300 -67.57 23.92 -8.26
C LEU A 300 -68.85 23.33 -7.63
N PRO A 301 -69.65 24.12 -6.88
CA PRO A 301 -70.87 23.67 -6.18
C PRO A 301 -72.06 23.55 -7.15
N TRP A 302 -72.13 22.48 -7.93
CA TRP A 302 -73.14 22.28 -8.95
C TRP A 302 -74.55 22.02 -8.43
N THR A 303 -74.72 21.64 -7.16
CA THR A 303 -75.98 21.34 -6.50
C THR A 303 -76.61 22.51 -5.75
N ARG A 304 -75.96 23.68 -5.73
CA ARG A 304 -76.55 24.89 -5.12
C ARG A 304 -77.64 25.45 -6.02
N SER A 305 -78.88 25.38 -5.58
CA SER A 305 -80.03 25.89 -6.27
C SER A 305 -79.94 27.43 -6.43
N ARG A 306 -80.53 27.97 -7.47
CA ARG A 306 -80.55 29.38 -7.91
C ARG A 306 -81.06 30.42 -6.89
N ASN A 307 -81.40 29.99 -5.64
CA ASN A 307 -82.05 30.85 -4.65
C ASN A 307 -81.16 31.63 -3.71
N GLU A 308 -79.81 31.52 -3.76
CA GLU A 308 -78.93 32.30 -2.89
C GLU A 308 -78.25 33.48 -3.58
N ALA A 309 -78.54 33.73 -4.87
CA ALA A 309 -77.96 34.90 -5.58
C ALA A 309 -78.74 36.22 -5.33
N GLY A 310 -79.68 36.23 -4.36
CA GLY A 310 -80.57 37.36 -4.11
C GLY A 310 -80.30 38.27 -2.93
N TYR A 311 -79.23 38.01 -2.15
CA TYR A 311 -79.13 38.68 -0.84
C TYR A 311 -77.92 39.62 -0.63
N ASP A 312 -77.19 40.03 -1.62
CA ASP A 312 -76.04 40.94 -1.41
C ASP A 312 -76.10 42.25 -2.17
N ARG A 313 -77.34 42.76 -2.46
CA ARG A 313 -77.52 44.10 -3.10
C ARG A 313 -77.92 45.24 -2.12
N GLN A 314 -77.94 45.01 -0.80
CA GLN A 314 -78.38 46.04 0.12
C GLN A 314 -77.37 46.46 1.19
N ARG A 315 -76.05 46.39 0.94
CA ARG A 315 -75.06 46.97 1.86
C ARG A 315 -74.02 47.86 1.20
N LYS A 316 -74.44 48.71 0.28
CA LYS A 316 -73.66 49.87 -0.16
C LYS A 316 -74.58 51.08 -0.28
N GLN A 317 -75.09 51.55 0.85
CA GLN A 317 -75.51 52.94 1.06
C GLN A 317 -75.67 53.13 2.61
N LYS A 318 -74.57 53.51 3.23
CA LYS A 318 -74.47 54.49 4.28
C LYS A 318 -72.99 54.68 4.58
#